data_5d113130b2a03535458285e5950bc7fb
#
_entry.id   5d113130b2a03535458285e5950bc7fb
#
_cell.length_a   1.000
_cell.length_b   1.000
_cell.length_c   1.000
_cell.angle_alpha   90.00
_cell.angle_beta   90.00
_cell.angle_gamma   90.00
#
_symmetry.space_group_name_H-M   'P 1'
#
loop_
_entity.id
_entity.type
_entity.pdbx_description
1 polymer ?
#
loop_
_entity_poly.entity_id
_entity_poly.type
_entity_poly.pdbx_seq_one_letter_code
_entity_poly.pdbx_strand_id
1 'polypeptide(L)'
;MSLKDNKKGQSVVGGNDSLLLGGGLGRGLLPGSFDPFTLGHADIVKRALELFDELVIAVGYNEQKSGWMPVEERVATIKKLYKDEPRVKVESYTGLTADFARKLGVTAIVRGVRTTADFEYEMQMADVNRRLTGIETILLPASPQLASLSSSIVRELAHFGHDVSKFLP
;
A
#
# COMPACT_ATOMS: atom_id res chain seq x y z
N MET A 1 19.34 -23.34 -57.94
CA MET A 1 19.50 -24.02 -56.67
C MET A 1 19.00 -23.10 -55.56
N SER A 2 17.85 -23.42 -55.02
CA SER A 2 16.99 -22.53 -54.25
C SER A 2 17.36 -22.56 -52.77
N LEU A 3 17.60 -21.40 -52.13
CA LEU A 3 17.76 -21.28 -50.68
C LEU A 3 16.40 -20.90 -50.09
N LYS A 4 15.85 -21.78 -49.25
CA LYS A 4 14.61 -21.63 -48.52
C LYS A 4 14.87 -20.77 -47.28
N ASP A 5 14.20 -19.62 -47.18
CA ASP A 5 14.11 -18.79 -46.00
C ASP A 5 13.29 -19.50 -44.91
N ASN A 6 13.91 -19.68 -43.74
CA ASN A 6 13.27 -20.22 -42.55
C ASN A 6 13.07 -19.06 -41.55
N LYS A 7 11.96 -18.33 -41.68
CA LYS A 7 11.50 -17.36 -40.67
C LYS A 7 10.86 -18.10 -39.51
N LYS A 8 11.61 -18.32 -38.43
CA LYS A 8 11.02 -18.62 -37.12
C LYS A 8 10.53 -17.33 -36.49
N GLY A 9 9.21 -17.25 -36.32
CA GLY A 9 8.57 -16.18 -35.61
C GLY A 9 8.98 -16.15 -34.14
N GLN A 10 9.55 -15.05 -33.69
CA GLN A 10 9.68 -14.74 -32.29
C GLN A 10 8.30 -14.27 -31.79
N SER A 11 7.70 -15.04 -30.88
CA SER A 11 6.56 -14.61 -30.11
C SER A 11 7.00 -13.47 -29.20
N VAL A 12 6.57 -12.27 -29.47
CA VAL A 12 6.69 -11.11 -28.59
C VAL A 12 5.79 -11.40 -27.39
N VAL A 13 6.41 -11.57 -26.24
CA VAL A 13 5.74 -11.65 -24.94
C VAL A 13 4.96 -10.34 -24.76
N GLY A 14 3.65 -10.45 -24.58
CA GLY A 14 2.75 -9.31 -24.43
C GLY A 14 3.17 -8.41 -23.28
N GLY A 15 3.76 -7.27 -23.61
CA GLY A 15 3.91 -6.17 -22.69
C GLY A 15 2.51 -5.61 -22.36
N ASN A 16 2.34 -5.22 -21.13
CA ASN A 16 1.11 -4.73 -20.55
C ASN A 16 0.63 -3.46 -21.28
N ASP A 17 -0.22 -3.61 -22.29
CA ASP A 17 -0.74 -2.51 -23.15
C ASP A 17 -1.65 -1.52 -22.39
N SER A 18 -1.97 -1.78 -21.11
CA SER A 18 -2.90 -0.95 -20.33
C SER A 18 -2.37 0.46 -20.04
N LEU A 19 -1.06 0.63 -19.93
CA LEU A 19 -0.42 1.94 -19.72
C LEU A 19 -0.52 2.87 -20.94
N LEU A 20 -0.63 2.30 -22.15
CA LEU A 20 -0.75 3.07 -23.40
C LEU A 20 -2.17 3.55 -23.68
N LEU A 21 -3.18 3.01 -22.95
CA LEU A 21 -4.60 3.33 -23.12
C LEU A 21 -5.18 4.21 -22.00
N GLY A 22 -4.34 4.80 -21.14
CA GLY A 22 -4.79 5.68 -20.05
C GLY A 22 -5.35 4.95 -18.82
N GLY A 23 -5.09 3.66 -18.66
CA GLY A 23 -5.38 2.89 -17.45
C GLY A 23 -4.32 3.10 -16.36
N GLY A 24 -4.69 2.84 -15.09
CA GLY A 24 -3.76 2.85 -13.96
C GLY A 24 -2.84 1.61 -13.93
N LEU A 25 -2.04 1.51 -12.87
CA LEU A 25 -1.08 0.40 -12.64
C LEU A 25 -1.76 -0.92 -12.19
N GLY A 26 -3.07 -1.07 -12.39
CA GLY A 26 -3.82 -2.22 -11.91
C GLY A 26 -4.08 -2.13 -10.40
N ARG A 27 -3.81 -3.20 -9.62
CA ARG A 27 -4.09 -3.27 -8.19
C ARG A 27 -2.86 -2.95 -7.35
N GLY A 28 -2.96 -1.91 -6.48
CA GLY A 28 -1.97 -1.58 -5.46
C GLY A 28 -2.31 -2.17 -4.10
N LEU A 29 -1.30 -2.43 -3.26
CA LEU A 29 -1.44 -2.83 -1.86
C LEU A 29 -0.82 -1.77 -0.96
N LEU A 30 -1.60 -1.18 -0.06
CA LEU A 30 -1.12 -0.29 1.00
C LEU A 30 -1.19 -1.03 2.35
N PRO A 31 -0.11 -1.66 2.80
CA PRO A 31 -0.07 -2.36 4.07
C PRO A 31 0.30 -1.42 5.22
N GLY A 32 -0.30 -1.63 6.39
CA GLY A 32 0.02 -0.90 7.60
C GLY A 32 -0.77 -1.43 8.80
N SER A 33 -0.37 -1.07 10.01
CA SER A 33 -1.15 -1.38 11.21
C SER A 33 -2.39 -0.51 11.33
N PHE A 34 -2.31 0.74 10.85
CA PHE A 34 -3.40 1.73 10.91
C PHE A 34 -4.05 1.84 12.30
N ASP A 35 -3.23 2.01 13.30
CA ASP A 35 -3.60 2.00 14.71
C ASP A 35 -3.25 3.33 15.42
N PRO A 36 -4.01 4.44 15.15
CA PRO A 36 -5.13 4.56 14.23
C PRO A 36 -4.74 4.88 12.77
N PHE A 37 -5.74 4.86 11.88
CA PHE A 37 -5.63 5.45 10.53
C PHE A 37 -5.65 6.97 10.65
N THR A 38 -4.66 7.65 10.04
CA THR A 38 -4.44 9.10 10.19
C THR A 38 -4.64 9.86 8.88
N LEU A 39 -4.69 11.19 8.95
CA LEU A 39 -4.68 12.06 7.75
C LEU A 39 -3.46 11.79 6.84
N GLY A 40 -2.30 11.41 7.41
CA GLY A 40 -1.13 11.01 6.63
C GLY A 40 -1.38 9.76 5.78
N HIS A 41 -2.10 8.78 6.33
CA HIS A 41 -2.50 7.59 5.57
C HIS A 41 -3.53 7.94 4.50
N ALA A 42 -4.50 8.81 4.79
CA ALA A 42 -5.50 9.26 3.83
C ALA A 42 -4.88 10.00 2.63
N ASP A 43 -3.85 10.82 2.86
CA ASP A 43 -3.08 11.48 1.80
C ASP A 43 -2.40 10.46 0.86
N ILE A 44 -1.77 9.44 1.43
CA ILE A 44 -1.15 8.36 0.64
C ILE A 44 -2.20 7.59 -0.16
N VAL A 45 -3.36 7.26 0.44
CA VAL A 45 -4.47 6.59 -0.28
C VAL A 45 -4.93 7.43 -1.47
N LYS A 46 -5.18 8.73 -1.25
CA LYS A 46 -5.61 9.65 -2.31
C LYS A 46 -4.63 9.63 -3.49
N ARG A 47 -3.34 9.75 -3.22
CA ARG A 47 -2.29 9.80 -4.25
C ARG A 47 -2.04 8.44 -4.90
N ALA A 48 -2.19 7.35 -4.15
CA ALA A 48 -2.13 6.01 -4.72
C ALA A 48 -3.28 5.74 -5.71
N LEU A 49 -4.48 6.27 -5.45
CA LEU A 49 -5.62 6.16 -6.36
C LEU A 49 -5.46 6.96 -7.68
N GLU A 50 -4.47 7.85 -7.77
CA GLU A 50 -4.08 8.49 -9.03
C GLU A 50 -3.18 7.57 -9.87
N LEU A 51 -2.55 6.57 -9.26
CA LEU A 51 -1.63 5.63 -9.91
C LEU A 51 -2.27 4.29 -10.22
N PHE A 52 -3.19 3.82 -9.37
CA PHE A 52 -3.77 2.47 -9.44
C PHE A 52 -5.25 2.51 -9.78
N ASP A 53 -5.72 1.47 -10.49
CA ASP A 53 -7.14 1.26 -10.79
C ASP A 53 -7.91 0.80 -9.55
N GLU A 54 -7.27 0.02 -8.67
CA GLU A 54 -7.79 -0.45 -7.39
C GLU A 54 -6.70 -0.39 -6.32
N LEU A 55 -7.05 -0.02 -5.10
CA LEU A 55 -6.15 -0.03 -3.95
C LEU A 55 -6.70 -0.89 -2.82
N VAL A 56 -5.92 -1.87 -2.38
CA VAL A 56 -6.22 -2.66 -1.18
C VAL A 56 -5.50 -2.03 0.01
N ILE A 57 -6.23 -1.50 0.96
CA ILE A 57 -5.72 -1.09 2.28
C ILE A 57 -5.69 -2.34 3.15
N ALA A 58 -4.48 -2.81 3.47
CA ALA A 58 -4.26 -4.06 4.19
C ALA A 58 -3.87 -3.78 5.64
N VAL A 59 -4.79 -4.05 6.57
CA VAL A 59 -4.58 -3.88 8.01
C VAL A 59 -3.82 -5.08 8.55
N GLY A 60 -2.50 -4.91 8.71
CA GLY A 60 -1.63 -5.94 9.31
C GLY A 60 -1.77 -5.96 10.83
N TYR A 61 -1.86 -7.14 11.42
CA TYR A 61 -1.90 -7.30 12.86
C TYR A 61 -1.14 -8.56 13.31
N ASN A 62 -0.74 -8.56 14.58
CA ASN A 62 -0.11 -9.69 15.23
C ASN A 62 -1.06 -10.20 16.32
N GLU A 63 -1.50 -11.44 16.20
CA GLU A 63 -2.43 -12.08 17.16
C GLU A 63 -1.88 -12.14 18.60
N GLN A 64 -0.54 -12.11 18.74
CA GLN A 64 0.14 -12.17 20.03
C GLN A 64 0.33 -10.79 20.69
N LYS A 65 -0.02 -9.69 19.98
CA LYS A 65 0.15 -8.32 20.48
C LYS A 65 -1.17 -7.57 20.43
N SER A 66 -1.58 -7.01 21.57
CA SER A 66 -2.69 -6.06 21.60
C SER A 66 -2.27 -4.75 20.92
N GLY A 67 -3.09 -4.26 19.99
CA GLY A 67 -2.99 -2.90 19.49
C GLY A 67 -3.65 -1.90 20.45
N TRP A 68 -3.60 -0.61 20.09
CA TRP A 68 -4.39 0.45 20.76
C TRP A 68 -5.88 0.29 20.46
N MET A 69 -6.21 -0.10 19.22
CA MET A 69 -7.55 -0.46 18.77
C MET A 69 -7.60 -1.92 18.30
N PRO A 70 -8.71 -2.65 18.55
CA PRO A 70 -8.94 -3.95 17.92
C PRO A 70 -8.84 -3.89 16.38
N VAL A 71 -8.37 -4.97 15.76
CA VAL A 71 -8.20 -4.99 14.30
C VAL A 71 -9.53 -4.81 13.55
N GLU A 72 -10.60 -5.38 14.08
CA GLU A 72 -11.95 -5.29 13.53
C GLU A 72 -12.44 -3.83 13.50
N GLU A 73 -12.16 -3.08 14.55
CA GLU A 73 -12.52 -1.66 14.65
C GLU A 73 -11.71 -0.81 13.67
N ARG A 74 -10.40 -1.08 13.53
CA ARG A 74 -9.56 -0.41 12.54
C ARG A 74 -10.06 -0.65 11.12
N VAL A 75 -10.39 -1.89 10.78
CA VAL A 75 -10.97 -2.27 9.47
C VAL A 75 -12.32 -1.59 9.26
N ALA A 76 -13.22 -1.63 10.25
CA ALA A 76 -14.54 -1.03 10.15
C ALA A 76 -14.47 0.49 9.94
N THR A 77 -13.58 1.18 10.68
CA THR A 77 -13.36 2.61 10.54
C THR A 77 -12.90 2.99 9.13
N ILE A 78 -11.91 2.26 8.58
CA ILE A 78 -11.40 2.53 7.24
C ILE A 78 -12.47 2.21 6.18
N LYS A 79 -13.21 1.09 6.31
CA LYS A 79 -14.32 0.78 5.41
C LYS A 79 -15.40 1.86 5.40
N LYS A 80 -15.74 2.41 6.57
CA LYS A 80 -16.71 3.50 6.68
C LYS A 80 -16.22 4.76 5.96
N LEU A 81 -14.93 5.09 6.10
CA LEU A 81 -14.31 6.25 5.47
C LEU A 81 -14.36 6.17 3.93
N TYR A 82 -14.14 5.00 3.37
CA TYR A 82 -14.08 4.78 1.92
C TYR A 82 -15.33 4.08 1.34
N LYS A 83 -16.47 4.13 2.04
CA LYS A 83 -17.72 3.46 1.61
C LYS A 83 -18.19 3.86 0.21
N ASP A 84 -17.93 5.11 -0.18
CA ASP A 84 -18.35 5.70 -1.46
C ASP A 84 -17.22 5.70 -2.52
N GLU A 85 -16.05 5.10 -2.23
CA GLU A 85 -14.93 4.92 -3.18
C GLU A 85 -14.79 3.43 -3.58
N PRO A 86 -15.40 3.02 -4.69
CA PRO A 86 -15.46 1.61 -5.09
C PRO A 86 -14.09 1.00 -5.42
N ARG A 87 -13.09 1.83 -5.72
CA ARG A 87 -11.71 1.41 -6.01
C ARG A 87 -10.93 1.02 -4.78
N VAL A 88 -11.41 1.36 -3.56
CA VAL A 88 -10.76 1.00 -2.31
C VAL A 88 -11.37 -0.29 -1.76
N LYS A 89 -10.51 -1.26 -1.46
CA LYS A 89 -10.85 -2.47 -0.71
C LYS A 89 -10.10 -2.43 0.63
N VAL A 90 -10.71 -2.96 1.68
CA VAL A 90 -10.09 -2.99 3.01
C VAL A 90 -10.13 -4.42 3.54
N GLU A 91 -8.94 -4.96 3.81
CA GLU A 91 -8.77 -6.33 4.31
C GLU A 91 -7.82 -6.33 5.51
N SER A 92 -7.96 -7.31 6.39
CA SER A 92 -6.97 -7.58 7.44
C SER A 92 -6.14 -8.81 7.09
N TYR A 93 -4.90 -8.86 7.57
CA TYR A 93 -4.02 -10.00 7.36
C TYR A 93 -3.03 -10.17 8.51
N THR A 94 -2.55 -11.40 8.63
CA THR A 94 -1.42 -11.80 9.49
C THR A 94 -0.28 -12.36 8.62
N GLY A 95 0.92 -12.42 9.18
CA GLY A 95 2.09 -12.95 8.48
C GLY A 95 2.82 -11.93 7.62
N LEU A 96 3.54 -12.42 6.61
CA LEU A 96 4.37 -11.56 5.76
C LEU A 96 3.54 -10.78 4.73
N THR A 97 3.80 -9.49 4.64
CA THR A 97 3.21 -8.61 3.62
C THR A 97 3.46 -9.11 2.20
N ALA A 98 4.66 -9.63 1.94
CA ALA A 98 5.04 -10.20 0.64
C ALA A 98 4.14 -11.36 0.23
N ASP A 99 3.86 -12.28 1.15
CA ASP A 99 2.98 -13.43 0.86
C ASP A 99 1.53 -13.00 0.64
N PHE A 100 1.07 -12.04 1.41
CA PHE A 100 -0.28 -11.46 1.23
C PHE A 100 -0.40 -10.73 -0.10
N ALA A 101 0.60 -9.93 -0.49
CA ALA A 101 0.67 -9.25 -1.77
C ALA A 101 0.61 -10.24 -2.95
N ARG A 102 1.38 -11.32 -2.87
CA ARG A 102 1.38 -12.39 -3.88
C ARG A 102 0.02 -13.10 -3.96
N LYS A 103 -0.59 -13.42 -2.82
CA LYS A 103 -1.92 -14.04 -2.75
C LYS A 103 -3.00 -13.20 -3.43
N LEU A 104 -2.93 -11.87 -3.27
CA LEU A 104 -3.88 -10.94 -3.89
C LEU A 104 -3.57 -10.63 -5.35
N GLY A 105 -2.40 -11.02 -5.86
CA GLY A 105 -1.97 -10.72 -7.23
C GLY A 105 -1.85 -9.23 -7.49
N VAL A 106 -1.33 -8.45 -6.53
CA VAL A 106 -1.16 -7.00 -6.69
C VAL A 106 0.02 -6.68 -7.62
N THR A 107 -0.07 -5.56 -8.30
CA THR A 107 0.99 -5.06 -9.21
C THR A 107 2.16 -4.48 -8.42
N ALA A 108 1.88 -3.74 -7.35
CA ALA A 108 2.91 -3.15 -6.49
C ALA A 108 2.41 -2.96 -5.06
N ILE A 109 3.38 -2.88 -4.13
CA ILE A 109 3.16 -2.45 -2.75
C ILE A 109 3.40 -0.94 -2.69
N VAL A 110 2.54 -0.20 -1.99
CA VAL A 110 2.67 1.25 -1.77
C VAL A 110 3.08 1.50 -0.33
N ARG A 111 4.08 2.35 -0.13
CA ARG A 111 4.53 2.76 1.21
C ARG A 111 4.68 4.27 1.28
N GLY A 112 4.21 4.87 2.37
CA GLY A 112 4.48 6.27 2.68
C GLY A 112 5.81 6.41 3.42
N VAL A 113 6.61 7.42 3.06
CA VAL A 113 7.88 7.74 3.72
C VAL A 113 7.87 9.18 4.18
N ARG A 114 8.28 9.44 5.42
CA ARG A 114 8.24 10.75 6.07
C ARG A 114 9.64 11.30 6.37
N THR A 115 10.56 10.41 6.70
CA THR A 115 11.91 10.73 7.14
C THR A 115 12.94 9.90 6.37
N THR A 116 14.21 10.29 6.46
CA THR A 116 15.32 9.49 5.90
C THR A 116 15.38 8.10 6.53
N ALA A 117 15.12 7.98 7.83
CA ALA A 117 15.09 6.68 8.50
C ALA A 117 13.94 5.78 8.00
N ASP A 118 12.74 6.34 7.79
CA ASP A 118 11.64 5.61 7.14
C ASP A 118 12.07 5.13 5.74
N PHE A 119 12.70 6.01 4.95
CA PHE A 119 13.14 5.69 3.60
C PHE A 119 14.17 4.55 3.58
N GLU A 120 15.19 4.60 4.42
CA GLU A 120 16.20 3.54 4.52
C GLU A 120 15.58 2.18 4.89
N TYR A 121 14.67 2.17 5.86
CA TYR A 121 13.95 0.96 6.26
C TYR A 121 13.08 0.41 5.11
N GLU A 122 12.26 1.28 4.48
CA GLU A 122 11.37 0.87 3.40
C GLU A 122 12.13 0.39 2.16
N MET A 123 13.31 0.96 1.86
CA MET A 123 14.18 0.47 0.79
C MET A 123 14.68 -0.96 1.05
N GLN A 124 15.05 -1.28 2.29
CA GLN A 124 15.46 -2.64 2.66
C GLN A 124 14.29 -3.62 2.53
N MET A 125 13.11 -3.23 3.02
CA MET A 125 11.90 -4.04 2.91
C MET A 125 11.45 -4.24 1.46
N ALA A 126 11.58 -3.21 0.61
CA ALA A 126 11.29 -3.28 -0.81
C ALA A 126 12.17 -4.31 -1.52
N ASP A 127 13.49 -4.32 -1.25
CA ASP A 127 14.40 -5.32 -1.82
C ASP A 127 14.04 -6.74 -1.37
N VAL A 128 13.74 -6.94 -0.09
CA VAL A 128 13.30 -8.25 0.44
C VAL A 128 12.00 -8.71 -0.22
N ASN A 129 10.98 -7.83 -0.29
CA ASN A 129 9.69 -8.16 -0.90
C ASN A 129 9.86 -8.56 -2.39
N ARG A 130 10.66 -7.80 -3.13
CA ARG A 130 10.96 -8.09 -4.54
C ARG A 130 11.67 -9.42 -4.71
N ARG A 131 12.66 -9.74 -3.87
CA ARG A 131 13.36 -11.04 -3.91
C ARG A 131 12.43 -12.22 -3.61
N LEU A 132 11.46 -12.04 -2.71
CA LEU A 132 10.52 -13.10 -2.33
C LEU A 132 9.40 -13.31 -3.35
N THR A 133 8.94 -12.26 -4.02
CA THR A 133 7.70 -12.29 -4.80
C THR A 133 7.81 -11.76 -6.22
N GLY A 134 8.86 -11.01 -6.55
CA GLY A 134 8.96 -10.24 -7.79
C GLY A 134 8.12 -8.94 -7.80
N ILE A 135 7.38 -8.64 -6.73
CA ILE A 135 6.50 -7.45 -6.65
C ILE A 135 7.34 -6.25 -6.22
N GLU A 136 7.22 -5.15 -6.97
CA GLU A 136 7.90 -3.89 -6.68
C GLU A 136 7.19 -3.10 -5.58
N THR A 137 7.93 -2.19 -4.93
CA THR A 137 7.40 -1.25 -3.94
C THR A 137 7.53 0.18 -4.44
N ILE A 138 6.42 0.91 -4.41
CA ILE A 138 6.38 2.35 -4.73
C ILE A 138 6.42 3.14 -3.43
N LEU A 139 7.43 4.00 -3.29
CA LEU A 139 7.56 4.88 -2.13
C LEU A 139 6.98 6.26 -2.44
N LEU A 140 6.00 6.70 -1.66
CA LEU A 140 5.38 8.01 -1.76
C LEU A 140 5.85 8.89 -0.60
N PRO A 141 6.61 9.98 -0.85
CA PRO A 141 6.97 10.93 0.19
C PRO A 141 5.72 11.56 0.81
N ALA A 142 5.67 11.66 2.14
CA ALA A 142 4.57 12.34 2.82
C ALA A 142 4.49 13.81 2.41
N SER A 143 3.27 14.34 2.35
CA SER A 143 3.06 15.78 2.18
C SER A 143 3.70 16.54 3.35
N PRO A 144 4.41 17.67 3.12
CA PRO A 144 5.17 18.38 4.16
C PRO A 144 4.37 18.68 5.43
N GLN A 145 3.09 19.02 5.28
CA GLN A 145 2.18 19.35 6.40
C GLN A 145 1.83 18.13 7.26
N LEU A 146 2.03 16.91 6.74
CA LEU A 146 1.68 15.64 7.37
C LEU A 146 2.92 14.80 7.74
N ALA A 147 4.13 15.27 7.40
CA ALA A 147 5.36 14.52 7.61
C ALA A 147 5.66 14.22 9.10
N SER A 148 5.23 15.09 10.01
CA SER A 148 5.35 14.87 11.46
C SER A 148 4.27 13.97 12.06
N LEU A 149 3.22 13.64 11.28
CA LEU A 149 2.08 12.88 11.78
C LEU A 149 2.34 11.37 11.66
N SER A 150 2.19 10.67 12.79
CA SER A 150 2.23 9.20 12.83
C SER A 150 1.18 8.65 13.79
N SER A 151 0.79 7.39 13.60
CA SER A 151 -0.10 6.70 14.54
C SER A 151 0.49 6.68 15.96
N SER A 152 1.80 6.55 16.11
CA SER A 152 2.47 6.55 17.42
C SER A 152 2.31 7.90 18.13
N ILE A 153 2.50 9.01 17.43
CA ILE A 153 2.28 10.35 17.98
C ILE A 153 0.81 10.54 18.37
N VAL A 154 -0.14 10.09 17.53
CA VAL A 154 -1.57 10.19 17.85
C VAL A 154 -1.91 9.40 19.12
N ARG A 155 -1.39 8.17 19.25
CA ARG A 155 -1.59 7.37 20.46
C ARG A 155 -0.99 8.02 21.71
N GLU A 156 0.20 8.59 21.58
CA GLU A 156 0.87 9.28 22.68
C GLU A 156 0.05 10.51 23.15
N LEU A 157 -0.39 11.33 22.22
CA LEU A 157 -1.25 12.48 22.54
C LEU A 157 -2.56 12.05 23.21
N ALA A 158 -3.22 11.02 22.67
CA ALA A 158 -4.45 10.48 23.27
C ALA A 158 -4.22 9.90 24.67
N HIS A 159 -3.10 9.22 24.90
CA HIS A 159 -2.72 8.69 26.20
C HIS A 159 -2.62 9.79 27.27
N PHE A 160 -2.11 10.97 26.89
CA PHE A 160 -2.03 12.15 27.77
C PHE A 160 -3.29 13.01 27.77
N GLY A 161 -4.41 12.53 27.20
CA GLY A 161 -5.72 13.17 27.27
C GLY A 161 -5.92 14.34 26.29
N HIS A 162 -5.08 14.48 25.28
CA HIS A 162 -5.26 15.48 24.24
C HIS A 162 -6.31 15.05 23.20
N ASP A 163 -7.06 16.01 22.67
CA ASP A 163 -7.95 15.78 21.53
C ASP A 163 -7.12 15.53 20.26
N VAL A 164 -7.31 14.37 19.68
CA VAL A 164 -6.62 13.92 18.48
C VAL A 164 -7.48 13.95 17.23
N SER A 165 -8.73 14.42 17.32
CA SER A 165 -9.70 14.43 16.21
C SER A 165 -9.15 15.14 14.97
N LYS A 166 -8.37 16.21 15.14
CA LYS A 166 -7.74 16.99 14.05
C LYS A 166 -6.67 16.23 13.26
N PHE A 167 -6.25 15.07 13.72
CA PHE A 167 -5.24 14.21 13.07
C PHE A 167 -5.87 13.00 12.37
N LEU A 168 -7.17 12.80 12.55
CA LEU A 168 -7.94 11.69 11.99
C LEU A 168 -8.82 12.19 10.84
N PRO A 169 -9.03 11.36 9.79
CA PRO A 169 -9.92 11.71 8.66
C PRO A 169 -11.39 11.58 9.01
#